data_8508be941a2c65804f82c74e5b2d5863
#
_entry.id   8508be941a2c65804f82c74e5b2d5863
#
_cell.length_a   1.000
_cell.length_b   1.000
_cell.length_c   1.000
_cell.angle_alpha   90.00
_cell.angle_beta   90.00
_cell.angle_gamma   90.00
#
_symmetry.space_group_name_H-M   'P 1'
#
loop_
_entity.id
_entity.type
_entity.pdbx_description
1 polymer ?
#
loop_
_entity_poly.entity_id
_entity_poly.type
_entity_poly.pdbx_seq_one_letter_code
_entity_poly.pdbx_strand_id
1 'polypeptide(L)'
;MTAGGLARMLELVEIGDDSFIGPPNGPAGKRAYGGHLAAQALAAACRSTGSDRVPTAAHIQFLRGGDAGVQSRYQVERVHDGRTTSSRRILGFQGDRLLLSGTALFAVPTTGPAHTDTAHTDTAQTDTAQTGTAHTEDPDALPRTGPIGPAPALPAVEVDIRVHDERSGTAEFVRRLWWRVIADLPDDPVLHACLAVYVTDIYGIDPVLAVHGHSMTDGSHHAATTDSSTWFHRDIRADRWNLLECRSPAAARGRGVMTAGLYDASGVRVATMVHEGQAVKRER
;
A
#
# COMPACT_ATOMS: atom_id res chain seq x y z
N MET A 1 22.46 1.40 15.78
CA MET A 1 21.15 2.06 15.99
C MET A 1 20.08 0.98 15.84
N THR A 2 19.10 0.90 16.72
CA THR A 2 18.02 -0.10 16.62
C THR A 2 17.14 0.28 15.43
N ALA A 3 16.80 -0.70 14.59
CA ALA A 3 15.83 -0.53 13.51
C ALA A 3 14.57 0.18 14.07
N GLY A 4 13.99 1.12 13.31
CA GLY A 4 12.79 1.86 13.72
C GLY A 4 11.63 0.92 14.02
N GLY A 5 10.63 1.38 14.75
CA GLY A 5 9.45 0.59 15.11
C GLY A 5 8.73 0.01 13.91
N LEU A 6 8.76 0.74 12.79
CA LEU A 6 8.17 0.34 11.51
C LEU A 6 8.85 -0.91 10.89
N ALA A 7 10.18 -0.96 10.90
CA ALA A 7 10.90 -2.13 10.41
C ALA A 7 10.60 -3.36 11.28
N ARG A 8 10.57 -3.19 12.61
CA ARG A 8 10.24 -4.27 13.55
C ARG A 8 8.84 -4.86 13.38
N MET A 9 7.87 -4.09 12.87
CA MET A 9 6.54 -4.63 12.57
C MET A 9 6.55 -5.70 11.48
N LEU A 10 7.60 -5.75 10.66
CA LEU A 10 7.79 -6.73 9.59
C LEU A 10 8.78 -7.85 9.97
N GLU A 11 9.31 -7.83 11.20
CA GLU A 11 10.11 -8.93 11.76
C GLU A 11 9.18 -10.08 12.18
N LEU A 12 8.88 -10.94 11.21
CA LEU A 12 8.04 -12.11 11.47
C LEU A 12 8.85 -13.22 12.14
N VAL A 13 8.23 -13.96 13.05
CA VAL A 13 8.79 -15.16 13.65
C VAL A 13 8.29 -16.37 12.88
N GLU A 14 9.19 -17.16 12.31
CA GLU A 14 8.83 -18.42 11.66
C GLU A 14 8.55 -19.49 12.72
N ILE A 15 7.43 -20.18 12.56
CA ILE A 15 6.97 -21.24 13.48
C ILE A 15 6.90 -22.61 12.82
N GLY A 16 7.49 -22.76 11.62
CA GLY A 16 7.56 -23.98 10.83
C GLY A 16 6.53 -24.01 9.69
N ASP A 17 6.78 -24.89 8.70
CA ASP A 17 5.88 -25.17 7.57
C ASP A 17 5.39 -23.92 6.83
N ASP A 18 6.29 -23.00 6.49
CA ASP A 18 5.96 -21.72 5.87
C ASP A 18 4.87 -20.93 6.64
N SER A 19 4.86 -21.05 7.95
CA SER A 19 3.96 -20.36 8.87
C SER A 19 4.74 -19.32 9.70
N PHE A 20 4.18 -18.12 9.82
CA PHE A 20 4.85 -16.97 10.43
C PHE A 20 3.92 -16.25 11.39
N ILE A 21 4.47 -15.73 12.50
CA ILE A 21 3.78 -14.83 13.43
C ILE A 21 4.30 -13.41 13.22
N GLY A 22 3.38 -12.48 12.93
CA GLY A 22 3.64 -11.05 12.87
C GLY A 22 3.22 -10.34 14.17
N PRO A 23 4.02 -9.38 14.66
CA PRO A 23 3.68 -8.63 15.87
C PRO A 23 2.43 -7.75 15.68
N PRO A 24 1.72 -7.40 16.75
CA PRO A 24 0.62 -6.44 16.72
C PRO A 24 1.13 -5.02 16.39
N ASN A 25 0.23 -4.13 15.97
CA ASN A 25 0.59 -2.77 15.57
C ASN A 25 -0.20 -1.67 16.28
N GLY A 26 -0.86 -1.96 17.36
CA GLY A 26 -1.65 -0.96 18.08
C GLY A 26 -2.28 -1.48 19.36
N PRO A 27 -3.13 -0.69 20.00
CA PRO A 27 -3.80 -1.09 21.23
C PRO A 27 -4.88 -2.14 20.99
N ALA A 28 -5.04 -3.03 21.99
CA ALA A 28 -6.09 -4.04 22.00
C ALA A 28 -7.49 -3.40 21.92
N GLY A 29 -8.42 -4.07 21.25
CA GLY A 29 -9.78 -3.60 21.02
C GLY A 29 -9.92 -2.52 19.96
N LYS A 30 -8.84 -2.12 19.28
CA LYS A 30 -8.90 -1.24 18.10
C LYS A 30 -8.77 -2.06 16.83
N ARG A 31 -9.38 -1.56 15.75
CA ARG A 31 -9.31 -2.24 14.44
C ARG A 31 -7.86 -2.25 13.96
N ALA A 32 -7.37 -3.41 13.55
CA ALA A 32 -6.08 -3.54 12.89
C ALA A 32 -6.08 -2.78 11.55
N TYR A 33 -4.94 -2.15 11.26
CA TYR A 33 -4.72 -1.44 10.00
C TYR A 33 -4.51 -2.43 8.86
N GLY A 34 -5.22 -2.25 7.73
CA GLY A 34 -5.15 -3.17 6.60
C GLY A 34 -3.76 -3.24 5.98
N GLY A 35 -3.12 -2.10 5.77
CA GLY A 35 -1.76 -2.03 5.26
C GLY A 35 -0.74 -2.78 6.10
N HIS A 36 -0.91 -2.83 7.43
CA HIS A 36 -0.07 -3.65 8.30
C HIS A 36 -0.23 -5.15 8.01
N LEU A 37 -1.48 -5.62 7.95
CA LEU A 37 -1.77 -7.03 7.67
C LEU A 37 -1.29 -7.43 6.28
N ALA A 38 -1.47 -6.56 5.26
CA ALA A 38 -1.03 -6.79 3.90
C ALA A 38 0.51 -6.81 3.77
N ALA A 39 1.20 -5.88 4.43
CA ALA A 39 2.66 -5.83 4.45
C ALA A 39 3.27 -7.06 5.11
N GLN A 40 2.73 -7.51 6.24
CA GLN A 40 3.16 -8.75 6.90
C GLN A 40 2.86 -9.99 6.03
N ALA A 41 1.72 -10.04 5.34
CA ALA A 41 1.38 -11.12 4.42
C ALA A 41 2.39 -11.20 3.26
N LEU A 42 2.76 -10.05 2.68
CA LEU A 42 3.80 -9.99 1.64
C LEU A 42 5.17 -10.41 2.19
N ALA A 43 5.55 -9.93 3.38
CA ALA A 43 6.81 -10.32 4.03
C ALA A 43 6.89 -11.83 4.28
N ALA A 44 5.80 -12.46 4.73
CA ALA A 44 5.72 -13.91 4.90
C ALA A 44 5.91 -14.66 3.57
N ALA A 45 5.25 -14.18 2.50
CA ALA A 45 5.41 -14.76 1.18
C ALA A 45 6.84 -14.62 0.64
N CYS A 46 7.49 -13.46 0.83
CA CYS A 46 8.87 -13.24 0.43
C CYS A 46 9.83 -14.22 1.13
N ARG A 47 9.63 -14.48 2.43
CA ARG A 47 10.48 -15.42 3.20
C ARG A 47 10.35 -16.87 2.77
N SER A 48 9.31 -17.22 2.03
CA SER A 48 9.11 -18.57 1.48
C SER A 48 9.68 -18.76 0.06
N THR A 49 10.34 -17.72 -0.51
CA THR A 49 10.93 -17.76 -1.85
C THR A 49 12.46 -17.72 -1.81
N GLY A 50 13.10 -18.07 -2.93
CA GLY A 50 14.56 -17.92 -3.08
C GLY A 50 14.97 -16.44 -3.11
N SER A 51 16.18 -16.16 -2.64
CA SER A 51 16.76 -14.80 -2.57
C SER A 51 17.05 -14.17 -3.93
N ASP A 52 17.00 -14.96 -5.00
CA ASP A 52 17.16 -14.52 -6.39
C ASP A 52 15.88 -13.94 -7.01
N ARG A 53 14.78 -13.88 -6.25
CA ARG A 53 13.45 -13.51 -6.73
C ARG A 53 12.94 -12.26 -6.03
N VAL A 54 12.32 -11.40 -6.80
CA VAL A 54 11.66 -10.18 -6.30
C VAL A 54 10.14 -10.29 -6.45
N PRO A 55 9.34 -9.66 -5.58
CA PRO A 55 7.90 -9.61 -5.76
C PRO A 55 7.55 -8.82 -7.02
N THR A 56 6.65 -9.37 -7.84
CA THR A 56 6.11 -8.70 -9.04
C THR A 56 4.65 -8.31 -8.86
N ALA A 57 3.90 -9.02 -8.02
CA ALA A 57 2.54 -8.66 -7.66
C ALA A 57 2.15 -9.20 -6.29
N ALA A 58 1.25 -8.49 -5.62
CA ALA A 58 0.56 -8.93 -4.41
C ALA A 58 -0.92 -8.56 -4.52
N HIS A 59 -1.81 -9.50 -4.22
CA HIS A 59 -3.25 -9.31 -4.20
C HIS A 59 -3.79 -9.80 -2.87
N ILE A 60 -4.42 -8.92 -2.09
CA ILE A 60 -4.90 -9.19 -0.74
C ILE A 60 -6.39 -8.87 -0.63
N GLN A 61 -7.18 -9.85 -0.25
CA GLN A 61 -8.60 -9.69 0.08
C GLN A 61 -8.78 -9.64 1.60
N PHE A 62 -9.35 -8.56 2.10
CA PHE A 62 -9.69 -8.39 3.52
C PHE A 62 -11.10 -8.93 3.78
N LEU A 63 -11.17 -10.04 4.48
CA LEU A 63 -12.43 -10.76 4.75
C LEU A 63 -13.08 -10.30 6.05
N ARG A 64 -12.26 -9.92 7.06
CA ARG A 64 -12.72 -9.48 8.38
C ARG A 64 -11.75 -8.46 8.98
N GLY A 65 -12.29 -7.56 9.79
CA GLY A 65 -11.46 -6.67 10.62
C GLY A 65 -10.71 -7.47 11.70
N GLY A 66 -9.42 -7.19 11.85
CA GLY A 66 -8.59 -7.70 12.94
C GLY A 66 -8.57 -6.75 14.14
N ASP A 67 -7.95 -7.20 15.25
CA ASP A 67 -7.62 -6.41 16.44
C ASP A 67 -6.15 -5.96 16.35
N ALA A 68 -5.90 -4.66 16.54
CA ALA A 68 -4.57 -4.08 16.44
C ALA A 68 -3.61 -4.53 17.54
N GLY A 69 -4.12 -4.94 18.70
CA GLY A 69 -3.34 -5.43 19.84
C GLY A 69 -3.06 -6.93 19.82
N VAL A 70 -3.51 -7.64 18.77
CA VAL A 70 -3.35 -9.09 18.66
C VAL A 70 -2.39 -9.42 17.52
N GLN A 71 -1.43 -10.31 17.80
CA GLN A 71 -0.53 -10.85 16.77
C GLN A 71 -1.31 -11.58 15.69
N SER A 72 -0.77 -11.57 14.47
CA SER A 72 -1.37 -12.26 13.32
C SER A 72 -0.48 -13.42 12.87
N ARG A 73 -1.10 -14.54 12.52
CA ARG A 73 -0.42 -15.70 11.95
C ARG A 73 -0.67 -15.73 10.44
N TYR A 74 0.39 -15.92 9.68
CA TYR A 74 0.36 -16.04 8.22
C TYR A 74 0.79 -17.46 7.83
N GLN A 75 -0.05 -18.13 7.07
CA GLN A 75 0.24 -19.42 6.46
C GLN A 75 0.45 -19.22 4.98
N VAL A 76 1.60 -19.66 4.47
CA VAL A 76 1.98 -19.54 3.07
C VAL A 76 1.97 -20.90 2.42
N GLU A 77 1.29 -21.02 1.31
CA GLU A 77 1.28 -22.21 0.44
C GLU A 77 2.15 -21.94 -0.79
N ARG A 78 3.09 -22.82 -1.07
CA ARG A 78 3.92 -22.81 -2.29
C ARG A 78 3.11 -23.40 -3.44
N VAL A 79 2.36 -22.54 -4.15
CA VAL A 79 1.50 -22.97 -5.26
C VAL A 79 2.32 -23.38 -6.47
N HIS A 80 3.40 -22.65 -6.75
CA HIS A 80 4.29 -22.93 -7.87
C HIS A 80 5.71 -22.42 -7.60
N ASP A 81 6.70 -23.23 -7.99
CA ASP A 81 8.11 -22.85 -8.07
C ASP A 81 8.68 -23.35 -9.41
N GLY A 82 8.69 -22.43 -10.38
CA GLY A 82 9.30 -22.67 -11.69
C GLY A 82 10.72 -22.12 -11.78
N ARG A 83 11.33 -22.24 -12.94
CA ARG A 83 12.70 -21.78 -13.17
C ARG A 83 12.85 -20.26 -12.99
N THR A 84 11.88 -19.47 -13.41
CA THR A 84 11.93 -17.99 -13.43
C THR A 84 10.85 -17.33 -12.59
N THR A 85 9.81 -18.04 -12.17
CA THR A 85 8.67 -17.48 -11.44
C THR A 85 8.26 -18.37 -10.29
N SER A 86 7.73 -17.76 -9.22
CA SER A 86 7.07 -18.45 -8.11
C SER A 86 5.73 -17.82 -7.81
N SER A 87 4.80 -18.63 -7.29
CA SER A 87 3.50 -18.18 -6.80
C SER A 87 3.28 -18.67 -5.38
N ARG A 88 2.76 -17.78 -4.54
CA ARG A 88 2.40 -18.05 -3.14
C ARG A 88 0.95 -17.69 -2.90
N ARG A 89 0.26 -18.53 -2.14
CA ARG A 89 -1.03 -18.22 -1.54
C ARG A 89 -0.81 -17.94 -0.07
N ILE A 90 -1.47 -16.91 0.46
CA ILE A 90 -1.32 -16.47 1.83
C ILE A 90 -2.67 -16.46 2.52
N LEU A 91 -2.75 -17.00 3.73
CA LEU A 91 -3.90 -16.88 4.63
C LEU A 91 -3.43 -16.22 5.92
N GLY A 92 -4.11 -15.15 6.33
CA GLY A 92 -3.80 -14.41 7.56
C GLY A 92 -4.89 -14.58 8.62
N PHE A 93 -4.50 -14.92 9.84
CA PHE A 93 -5.38 -15.26 10.95
C PHE A 93 -5.08 -14.46 12.21
N GLN A 94 -6.10 -14.27 13.03
CA GLN A 94 -5.96 -13.97 14.47
C GLN A 94 -6.75 -15.01 15.26
N GLY A 95 -6.05 -15.84 16.06
CA GLY A 95 -6.60 -17.10 16.56
C GLY A 95 -7.07 -17.98 15.39
N ASP A 96 -8.30 -18.48 15.45
CA ASP A 96 -8.91 -19.28 14.37
C ASP A 96 -9.67 -18.43 13.33
N ARG A 97 -9.71 -17.11 13.49
CA ARG A 97 -10.42 -16.22 12.58
C ARG A 97 -9.57 -15.88 11.37
N LEU A 98 -10.00 -16.31 10.19
CA LEU A 98 -9.41 -15.90 8.91
C LEU A 98 -9.74 -14.42 8.66
N LEU A 99 -8.72 -13.56 8.57
CA LEU A 99 -8.84 -12.12 8.34
C LEU A 99 -8.65 -11.75 6.90
N LEU A 100 -7.68 -12.39 6.24
CA LEU A 100 -7.34 -12.12 4.84
C LEU A 100 -6.96 -13.39 4.09
N SER A 101 -7.14 -13.33 2.77
CA SER A 101 -6.62 -14.28 1.81
C SER A 101 -5.89 -13.50 0.71
N GLY A 102 -4.77 -14.00 0.24
CA GLY A 102 -4.03 -13.31 -0.80
C GLY A 102 -3.16 -14.23 -1.64
N THR A 103 -2.59 -13.65 -2.69
CA THR A 103 -1.58 -14.27 -3.54
C THR A 103 -0.43 -13.30 -3.76
N ALA A 104 0.78 -13.84 -3.91
CA ALA A 104 1.95 -13.07 -4.30
C ALA A 104 2.69 -13.80 -5.43
N LEU A 105 3.13 -13.03 -6.42
CA LEU A 105 3.93 -13.52 -7.54
C LEU A 105 5.35 -12.97 -7.42
N PHE A 106 6.30 -13.79 -7.81
CA PHE A 106 7.73 -13.48 -7.76
C PHE A 106 8.39 -13.88 -9.08
N ALA A 107 9.41 -13.14 -9.46
CA ALA A 107 10.20 -13.47 -10.63
C ALA A 107 11.71 -13.24 -10.38
N VAL A 108 12.52 -14.00 -11.09
CA VAL A 108 13.95 -13.67 -11.26
C VAL A 108 14.03 -12.45 -12.17
N PRO A 109 14.69 -11.34 -11.78
CA PRO A 109 14.86 -10.17 -12.62
C PRO A 109 15.52 -10.52 -13.96
N THR A 110 14.93 -10.04 -15.04
CA THR A 110 15.43 -10.27 -16.41
C THR A 110 15.41 -8.97 -17.21
N THR A 111 16.22 -8.90 -18.26
CA THR A 111 16.21 -7.77 -19.20
C THR A 111 15.02 -7.89 -20.16
N GLY A 112 14.39 -6.76 -20.49
CA GLY A 112 13.25 -6.68 -21.39
C GLY A 112 12.93 -5.24 -21.78
N PRO A 113 11.85 -5.01 -22.57
CA PRO A 113 11.39 -3.65 -22.86
C PRO A 113 11.10 -2.88 -21.57
N ALA A 114 11.54 -1.62 -21.51
CA ALA A 114 11.30 -0.75 -20.37
C ALA A 114 10.63 0.55 -20.84
N HIS A 115 9.52 0.89 -20.21
CA HIS A 115 8.85 2.18 -20.36
C HIS A 115 8.18 2.55 -19.03
N THR A 116 7.81 3.80 -18.89
CA THR A 116 7.01 4.30 -17.78
C THR A 116 6.16 5.45 -18.28
N ASP A 117 4.97 5.61 -17.72
CA ASP A 117 4.32 6.91 -17.74
C ASP A 117 4.96 7.81 -16.67
N THR A 118 4.70 9.09 -16.77
CA THR A 118 5.05 10.07 -15.76
C THR A 118 3.79 10.49 -15.04
N ALA A 119 3.89 10.81 -13.74
CA ALA A 119 2.78 11.36 -13.02
C ALA A 119 2.32 12.67 -13.69
N HIS A 120 1.00 12.81 -13.86
CA HIS A 120 0.44 13.95 -14.62
C HIS A 120 0.66 15.27 -13.89
N THR A 121 1.43 16.18 -14.55
CA THR A 121 1.37 17.60 -14.24
C THR A 121 0.31 18.22 -15.15
N ASP A 122 -0.71 18.88 -14.57
CA ASP A 122 -1.66 19.69 -15.33
C ASP A 122 -0.94 20.95 -15.86
N THR A 123 -0.17 20.79 -16.93
CA THR A 123 0.20 21.89 -17.82
C THR A 123 -0.37 21.55 -19.20
N ALA A 124 -1.20 22.46 -19.69
CA ALA A 124 -1.98 22.40 -20.90
C ALA A 124 -1.31 21.66 -22.07
N GLN A 125 -2.15 20.82 -22.71
CA GLN A 125 -1.89 20.20 -24.00
C GLN A 125 -1.03 21.06 -24.94
N THR A 126 0.15 20.55 -25.26
CA THR A 126 0.77 20.77 -26.56
C THR A 126 1.37 19.45 -27.00
N ASP A 127 0.84 18.96 -28.12
CA ASP A 127 1.35 17.82 -28.88
C ASP A 127 2.85 17.99 -29.18
N THR A 128 3.68 17.30 -28.43
CA THR A 128 5.01 16.85 -28.88
C THR A 128 5.50 15.82 -27.88
N ALA A 129 5.97 14.68 -28.38
CA ALA A 129 6.62 13.64 -27.60
C ALA A 129 7.78 14.22 -26.78
N GLN A 130 7.55 14.52 -25.52
CA GLN A 130 8.59 14.97 -24.58
C GLN A 130 8.78 13.92 -23.48
N THR A 131 10.01 13.48 -23.39
CA THR A 131 10.62 12.81 -22.24
C THR A 131 10.24 13.52 -20.95
N GLY A 132 9.65 12.73 -20.01
CA GLY A 132 9.01 13.16 -18.79
C GLY A 132 9.63 14.34 -18.06
N THR A 133 8.80 15.34 -17.81
CA THR A 133 9.10 16.35 -16.80
C THR A 133 8.74 15.78 -15.44
N ALA A 134 9.72 15.67 -14.57
CA ALA A 134 9.58 15.37 -13.16
C ALA A 134 8.49 16.28 -12.54
N HIS A 135 7.78 15.77 -11.52
CA HIS A 135 6.87 16.61 -10.73
C HIS A 135 7.56 17.89 -10.31
N THR A 136 6.95 19.02 -10.62
CA THR A 136 7.45 20.34 -10.22
C THR A 136 7.12 20.68 -8.76
N GLU A 137 6.34 19.86 -8.08
CA GLU A 137 5.95 20.08 -6.69
C GLU A 137 7.05 19.58 -5.76
N ASP A 138 7.60 20.50 -4.96
CA ASP A 138 8.54 20.17 -3.89
C ASP A 138 7.79 19.64 -2.67
N PRO A 139 7.89 18.35 -2.31
CA PRO A 139 7.20 17.82 -1.17
C PRO A 139 7.61 18.48 0.15
N ASP A 140 8.82 19.00 0.26
CA ASP A 140 9.25 19.68 1.47
C ASP A 140 8.61 21.09 1.63
N ALA A 141 8.03 21.65 0.57
CA ALA A 141 7.22 22.88 0.63
C ALA A 141 5.77 22.63 1.11
N LEU A 142 5.27 21.39 1.03
CA LEU A 142 3.93 21.04 1.49
C LEU A 142 3.89 20.89 3.02
N PRO A 143 2.77 21.26 3.68
CA PRO A 143 2.62 21.03 5.12
C PRO A 143 2.61 19.53 5.44
N ARG A 144 3.26 19.16 6.55
CA ARG A 144 3.13 17.78 7.06
C ARG A 144 1.67 17.50 7.40
N THR A 145 1.20 16.40 6.90
CA THR A 145 -0.14 15.91 7.24
C THR A 145 -0.07 15.23 8.61
N GLY A 146 -0.92 15.64 9.54
CA GLY A 146 -1.05 15.00 10.84
C GLY A 146 -1.59 13.57 10.73
N PRO A 147 -1.76 12.85 11.85
CA PRO A 147 -2.33 11.52 11.84
C PRO A 147 -3.70 11.53 11.17
N ILE A 148 -3.84 10.74 10.12
CA ILE A 148 -4.99 10.75 9.24
C ILE A 148 -5.96 9.64 9.64
N GLY A 149 -7.18 10.05 9.95
CA GLY A 149 -8.32 9.17 10.15
C GLY A 149 -8.23 8.28 11.40
N PRO A 150 -9.17 7.34 11.53
CA PRO A 150 -9.20 6.39 12.62
C PRO A 150 -8.13 5.27 12.49
N ALA A 151 -7.22 5.38 11.53
CA ALA A 151 -6.12 4.43 11.40
C ALA A 151 -5.12 4.65 12.55
N PRO A 152 -5.10 3.79 13.57
CA PRO A 152 -4.34 4.05 14.80
C PRO A 152 -2.83 3.86 14.63
N ALA A 153 -2.34 3.66 13.39
CA ALA A 153 -1.14 2.85 13.32
C ALA A 153 -0.03 3.35 12.40
N LEU A 154 -0.18 4.50 11.74
CA LEU A 154 1.02 5.08 11.14
C LEU A 154 1.78 5.84 12.25
N PRO A 155 2.96 5.36 12.67
CA PRO A 155 3.77 6.13 13.58
C PRO A 155 4.21 7.41 12.87
N ALA A 156 3.46 8.49 13.08
CA ALA A 156 3.73 9.82 12.49
C ALA A 156 5.16 10.32 12.77
N VAL A 157 5.83 9.71 13.73
CA VAL A 157 7.24 9.95 14.06
C VAL A 157 8.21 9.25 13.10
N GLU A 158 7.76 8.24 12.36
CA GLU A 158 8.62 7.45 11.47
C GLU A 158 8.27 7.63 9.99
N VAL A 159 7.09 8.18 9.67
CA VAL A 159 6.65 8.43 8.28
C VAL A 159 6.32 9.90 8.10
N ASP A 160 6.96 10.54 7.14
CA ASP A 160 6.60 11.89 6.68
C ASP A 160 5.58 11.76 5.56
N ILE A 161 4.40 12.36 5.73
CA ILE A 161 3.31 12.32 4.77
C ILE A 161 2.86 13.75 4.45
N ARG A 162 2.71 14.05 3.16
CA ARG A 162 2.23 15.31 2.63
C ARG A 162 1.11 15.03 1.64
N VAL A 163 -0.03 15.66 1.83
CA VAL A 163 -1.22 15.42 0.99
C VAL A 163 -1.59 16.69 0.26
N HIS A 164 -1.84 16.53 -1.02
CA HIS A 164 -2.41 17.54 -1.89
C HIS A 164 -3.61 16.93 -2.62
N ASP A 165 -4.77 17.54 -2.46
CA ASP A 165 -6.01 17.15 -3.11
C ASP A 165 -6.43 18.20 -4.13
N GLU A 166 -6.76 17.76 -5.34
CA GLU A 166 -7.27 18.58 -6.41
C GLU A 166 -8.71 18.21 -6.77
N ARG A 167 -9.54 19.21 -7.07
CA ARG A 167 -10.90 19.06 -7.59
C ARG A 167 -11.81 18.17 -6.70
N SER A 168 -11.70 18.31 -5.37
CA SER A 168 -12.58 17.61 -4.43
C SER A 168 -14.04 17.89 -4.73
N GLY A 169 -14.89 16.86 -4.62
CA GLY A 169 -16.31 16.94 -4.97
C GLY A 169 -16.62 16.83 -6.46
N THR A 170 -15.65 16.43 -7.28
CA THR A 170 -15.84 16.21 -8.72
C THR A 170 -15.31 14.86 -9.18
N ALA A 171 -15.78 14.39 -10.34
CA ALA A 171 -15.29 13.15 -10.96
C ALA A 171 -13.80 13.24 -11.38
N GLU A 172 -13.25 14.43 -11.45
CA GLU A 172 -11.86 14.69 -11.80
C GLU A 172 -10.94 14.78 -10.57
N PHE A 173 -11.43 14.36 -9.41
CA PHE A 173 -10.63 14.37 -8.17
C PHE A 173 -9.33 13.60 -8.33
N VAL A 174 -8.25 14.20 -7.86
CA VAL A 174 -6.92 13.59 -7.76
C VAL A 174 -6.37 13.85 -6.38
N ARG A 175 -5.87 12.81 -5.73
CA ARG A 175 -5.07 12.93 -4.52
C ARG A 175 -3.64 12.63 -4.84
N ARG A 176 -2.73 13.52 -4.48
CA ARG A 176 -1.29 13.31 -4.45
C ARG A 176 -0.84 13.17 -3.01
N LEU A 177 -0.24 12.04 -2.70
CA LEU A 177 0.29 11.74 -1.38
C LEU A 177 1.78 11.48 -1.51
N TRP A 178 2.58 12.46 -1.08
CA TRP A 178 4.01 12.31 -0.90
C TRP A 178 4.30 11.65 0.43
N TRP A 179 5.18 10.66 0.43
CA TRP A 179 5.56 9.97 1.65
C TRP A 179 7.01 9.49 1.60
N ARG A 180 7.62 9.43 2.77
CA ARG A 180 8.90 8.75 3.03
C ARG A 180 8.94 8.23 4.45
N VAL A 181 9.67 7.14 4.69
CA VAL A 181 10.05 6.70 6.02
C VAL A 181 11.28 7.48 6.44
N ILE A 182 11.23 8.12 7.61
CA ILE A 182 12.32 8.96 8.15
C ILE A 182 13.23 8.21 9.14
N ALA A 183 12.88 6.97 9.50
CA ALA A 183 13.72 6.08 10.27
C ALA A 183 14.85 5.51 9.40
N ASP A 184 15.99 5.20 10.01
CA ASP A 184 17.06 4.48 9.32
C ASP A 184 16.58 3.08 8.93
N LEU A 185 16.61 2.77 7.64
CA LEU A 185 16.23 1.48 7.08
C LEU A 185 17.46 0.75 6.53
N PRO A 186 17.54 -0.58 6.68
CA PRO A 186 18.53 -1.37 5.96
C PRO A 186 18.25 -1.33 4.44
N ASP A 187 19.27 -1.56 3.63
CA ASP A 187 19.16 -1.64 2.18
C ASP A 187 18.62 -3.03 1.77
N ASP A 188 17.35 -3.26 2.07
CA ASP A 188 16.62 -4.49 1.80
C ASP A 188 15.42 -4.19 0.89
N PRO A 189 15.46 -4.58 -0.41
CA PRO A 189 14.37 -4.32 -1.36
C PRO A 189 13.02 -4.91 -0.92
N VAL A 190 13.02 -6.04 -0.22
CA VAL A 190 11.81 -6.67 0.29
C VAL A 190 11.18 -5.81 1.38
N LEU A 191 11.99 -5.32 2.33
CA LEU A 191 11.53 -4.41 3.38
C LEU A 191 10.91 -3.15 2.77
N HIS A 192 11.57 -2.53 1.79
CA HIS A 192 11.08 -1.32 1.14
C HIS A 192 9.76 -1.57 0.40
N ALA A 193 9.60 -2.69 -0.30
CA ALA A 193 8.34 -3.07 -0.96
C ALA A 193 7.21 -3.31 0.05
N CYS A 194 7.48 -3.99 1.16
CA CYS A 194 6.50 -4.20 2.23
C CYS A 194 6.09 -2.88 2.91
N LEU A 195 7.03 -1.97 3.14
CA LEU A 195 6.73 -0.63 3.68
C LEU A 195 5.90 0.21 2.70
N ALA A 196 6.11 0.08 1.39
CA ALA A 196 5.25 0.72 0.41
C ALA A 196 3.81 0.22 0.50
N VAL A 197 3.60 -1.10 0.56
CA VAL A 197 2.26 -1.69 0.78
C VAL A 197 1.64 -1.20 2.10
N TYR A 198 2.44 -1.10 3.15
CA TYR A 198 1.99 -0.59 4.45
C TYR A 198 1.49 0.86 4.35
N VAL A 199 2.30 1.76 3.78
CA VAL A 199 1.99 3.20 3.77
C VAL A 199 0.85 3.52 2.80
N THR A 200 0.81 2.89 1.64
CA THR A 200 -0.13 3.24 0.57
C THR A 200 -1.57 2.82 0.81
N ASP A 201 -1.84 1.92 1.78
CA ASP A 201 -3.21 1.57 2.19
C ASP A 201 -3.89 2.67 3.05
N ILE A 202 -3.16 3.70 3.47
CA ILE A 202 -3.69 4.73 4.41
C ILE A 202 -4.92 5.45 3.88
N TYR A 203 -5.00 5.66 2.56
CA TYR A 203 -6.11 6.30 1.87
C TYR A 203 -6.80 5.36 0.88
N GLY A 204 -6.67 4.05 1.07
CA GLY A 204 -7.04 3.05 0.08
C GLY A 204 -8.41 3.22 -0.58
N ILE A 205 -9.43 3.72 0.16
CA ILE A 205 -10.79 3.91 -0.40
C ILE A 205 -11.28 5.36 -0.27
N ASP A 206 -10.56 6.24 0.41
CA ASP A 206 -10.99 7.63 0.64
C ASP A 206 -11.21 8.42 -0.67
N PRO A 207 -10.42 8.24 -1.75
CA PRO A 207 -10.67 8.90 -3.04
C PRO A 207 -12.06 8.63 -3.62
N VAL A 208 -12.67 7.50 -3.34
CA VAL A 208 -14.05 7.18 -3.75
C VAL A 208 -15.05 8.14 -3.12
N LEU A 209 -14.83 8.51 -1.85
CA LEU A 209 -15.68 9.46 -1.14
C LEU A 209 -15.38 10.90 -1.56
N ALA A 210 -14.12 11.22 -1.79
CA ALA A 210 -13.65 12.55 -2.14
C ALA A 210 -14.22 13.07 -3.48
N VAL A 211 -14.47 12.19 -4.44
CA VAL A 211 -15.23 12.48 -5.68
C VAL A 211 -16.60 13.11 -5.37
N HIS A 212 -17.21 12.74 -4.24
CA HIS A 212 -18.52 13.22 -3.80
C HIS A 212 -18.44 14.31 -2.72
N GLY A 213 -17.25 14.85 -2.44
CA GLY A 213 -17.03 15.87 -1.39
C GLY A 213 -17.10 15.31 0.03
N HIS A 214 -16.93 14.00 0.20
CA HIS A 214 -16.90 13.31 1.48
C HIS A 214 -15.52 12.78 1.82
N SER A 215 -15.34 12.35 3.09
CA SER A 215 -14.10 11.71 3.53
C SER A 215 -14.39 10.55 4.50
N MET A 216 -13.41 9.70 4.73
CA MET A 216 -13.53 8.64 5.75
C MET A 216 -13.71 9.18 7.18
N THR A 217 -13.41 10.45 7.40
CA THR A 217 -13.43 11.09 8.73
C THR A 217 -14.64 11.95 9.00
N ASP A 218 -15.46 12.29 7.97
CA ASP A 218 -16.64 13.15 8.14
C ASP A 218 -17.85 12.46 8.76
N GLY A 219 -17.76 11.16 8.97
CA GLY A 219 -18.81 10.34 9.57
C GLY A 219 -20.00 10.04 8.66
N SER A 220 -20.00 10.51 7.42
CA SER A 220 -21.11 10.33 6.46
C SER A 220 -21.23 8.90 5.93
N HIS A 221 -20.13 8.19 5.84
CA HIS A 221 -20.05 6.85 5.27
C HIS A 221 -19.32 5.88 6.18
N HIS A 222 -19.66 4.59 6.05
CA HIS A 222 -18.82 3.48 6.49
C HIS A 222 -17.96 3.06 5.29
N ALA A 223 -16.65 3.26 5.41
CA ALA A 223 -15.71 2.94 4.34
C ALA A 223 -14.62 1.99 4.84
N ALA A 224 -14.28 1.01 4.01
CA ALA A 224 -13.22 0.05 4.30
C ALA A 224 -12.74 -0.60 3.00
N THR A 225 -11.43 -0.70 2.82
CA THR A 225 -10.81 -1.50 1.76
C THR A 225 -11.16 -2.98 1.94
N THR A 226 -11.56 -3.65 0.88
CA THR A 226 -11.86 -5.09 0.84
C THR A 226 -10.95 -5.85 -0.09
N ASP A 227 -10.33 -5.19 -1.05
CA ASP A 227 -9.34 -5.76 -1.96
C ASP A 227 -8.22 -4.74 -2.20
N SER A 228 -6.97 -5.21 -2.18
CA SER A 228 -5.78 -4.42 -2.42
C SER A 228 -4.86 -5.20 -3.36
N SER A 229 -4.59 -4.63 -4.51
CA SER A 229 -3.74 -5.21 -5.54
C SER A 229 -2.59 -4.26 -5.86
N THR A 230 -1.36 -4.78 -5.85
CA THR A 230 -0.14 -4.03 -6.17
C THR A 230 0.69 -4.81 -7.18
N TRP A 231 1.12 -4.15 -8.26
CA TRP A 231 2.10 -4.64 -9.22
C TRP A 231 3.37 -3.82 -9.08
N PHE A 232 4.49 -4.50 -8.80
CA PHE A 232 5.81 -3.90 -8.64
C PHE A 232 6.53 -3.91 -9.98
N HIS A 233 7.00 -2.74 -10.42
CA HIS A 233 7.68 -2.57 -11.71
C HIS A 233 9.18 -2.36 -11.53
N ARG A 234 9.59 -1.76 -10.41
CA ARG A 234 10.98 -1.42 -10.07
C ARG A 234 11.17 -1.49 -8.56
N ASP A 235 12.43 -1.45 -8.13
CA ASP A 235 12.76 -1.34 -6.72
C ASP A 235 12.23 -0.03 -6.14
N ILE A 236 11.66 -0.12 -4.95
CA ILE A 236 11.12 1.02 -4.21
C ILE A 236 12.13 1.41 -3.13
N ARG A 237 12.25 2.72 -2.87
CA ARG A 237 13.04 3.27 -1.76
C ARG A 237 12.08 3.96 -0.80
N ALA A 238 11.63 3.24 0.22
CA ALA A 238 10.72 3.77 1.23
C ALA A 238 11.34 4.89 2.09
N ASP A 239 12.67 4.96 2.18
CA ASP A 239 13.45 6.00 2.87
C ASP A 239 13.64 7.28 2.05
N ARG A 240 13.12 7.33 0.83
CA ARG A 240 13.13 8.50 -0.06
C ARG A 240 11.71 8.96 -0.33
N TRP A 241 11.56 10.17 -0.86
CA TRP A 241 10.27 10.65 -1.30
C TRP A 241 9.70 9.75 -2.39
N ASN A 242 8.46 9.32 -2.18
CA ASN A 242 7.62 8.61 -3.14
C ASN A 242 6.31 9.38 -3.29
N LEU A 243 5.76 9.42 -4.48
CA LEU A 243 4.46 10.00 -4.77
C LEU A 243 3.45 8.92 -5.09
N LEU A 244 2.35 8.85 -4.34
CA LEU A 244 1.16 8.09 -4.68
C LEU A 244 0.12 9.02 -5.28
N GLU A 245 -0.17 8.88 -6.57
CA GLU A 245 -1.25 9.62 -7.24
C GLU A 245 -2.47 8.72 -7.37
N CYS A 246 -3.58 9.12 -6.72
CA CYS A 246 -4.81 8.34 -6.60
C CYS A 246 -5.97 8.98 -7.34
N ARG A 247 -6.79 8.16 -8.00
CA ARG A 247 -8.05 8.52 -8.64
C ARG A 247 -9.12 7.48 -8.34
N SER A 248 -10.40 7.87 -8.37
CA SER A 248 -11.51 6.91 -8.33
C SER A 248 -12.23 6.89 -9.67
N PRO A 249 -12.06 5.84 -10.49
CA PRO A 249 -12.69 5.75 -11.80
C PRO A 249 -14.19 5.40 -11.73
N ALA A 250 -14.63 4.73 -10.65
CA ALA A 250 -16.02 4.28 -10.54
C ALA A 250 -16.41 3.97 -9.09
N ALA A 251 -17.68 4.26 -8.76
CA ALA A 251 -18.35 3.80 -7.55
C ALA A 251 -19.83 3.53 -7.83
N ALA A 252 -20.36 2.44 -7.31
CA ALA A 252 -21.76 2.08 -7.38
C ALA A 252 -22.12 1.03 -6.31
N ARG A 253 -23.40 0.95 -5.93
CA ARG A 253 -23.91 -0.09 -5.04
C ARG A 253 -23.19 -0.17 -3.68
N GLY A 254 -22.78 0.99 -3.14
CA GLY A 254 -22.03 1.06 -1.88
C GLY A 254 -20.60 0.55 -1.95
N ARG A 255 -20.03 0.45 -3.15
CA ARG A 255 -18.65 0.04 -3.41
C ARG A 255 -17.98 1.01 -4.38
N GLY A 256 -16.66 1.09 -4.33
CA GLY A 256 -15.88 1.90 -5.26
C GLY A 256 -14.49 1.36 -5.44
N VAL A 257 -13.84 1.83 -6.51
CA VAL A 257 -12.48 1.48 -6.88
C VAL A 257 -11.61 2.72 -6.82
N MET A 258 -10.41 2.57 -6.28
CA MET A 258 -9.33 3.52 -6.36
C MET A 258 -8.22 2.91 -7.23
N THR A 259 -7.71 3.68 -8.17
CA THR A 259 -6.50 3.35 -8.93
C THR A 259 -5.38 4.32 -8.59
N ALA A 260 -4.14 3.82 -8.49
CA ALA A 260 -3.01 4.66 -8.17
C ALA A 260 -1.74 4.28 -8.92
N GLY A 261 -0.93 5.29 -9.22
CA GLY A 261 0.47 5.15 -9.58
C GLY A 261 1.35 5.51 -8.40
N LEU A 262 2.32 4.66 -8.09
CA LEU A 262 3.39 4.99 -7.17
C LEU A 262 4.63 5.36 -7.98
N TYR A 263 5.18 6.54 -7.71
CA TYR A 263 6.33 7.11 -8.41
C TYR A 263 7.46 7.40 -7.43
N ASP A 264 8.68 7.22 -7.87
CA ASP A 264 9.86 7.67 -7.12
C ASP A 264 10.04 9.20 -7.22
N ALA A 265 11.04 9.73 -6.52
CA ALA A 265 11.35 11.16 -6.53
C ALA A 265 11.77 11.72 -7.91
N SER A 266 12.12 10.86 -8.87
CA SER A 266 12.44 11.25 -10.25
C SER A 266 11.22 11.23 -11.17
N GLY A 267 10.03 10.86 -10.65
CA GLY A 267 8.79 10.75 -11.40
C GLY A 267 8.65 9.44 -12.19
N VAL A 268 9.49 8.46 -11.93
CA VAL A 268 9.42 7.14 -12.55
C VAL A 268 8.44 6.27 -11.80
N ARG A 269 7.48 5.65 -12.50
CA ARG A 269 6.52 4.73 -11.91
C ARG A 269 7.22 3.46 -11.43
N VAL A 270 7.15 3.21 -10.13
CA VAL A 270 7.73 2.03 -9.46
C VAL A 270 6.70 0.95 -9.13
N ALA A 271 5.42 1.35 -8.97
CA ALA A 271 4.33 0.40 -8.79
C ALA A 271 3.00 0.94 -9.34
N THR A 272 2.07 0.01 -9.61
CA THR A 272 0.66 0.31 -9.90
C THR A 272 -0.20 -0.35 -8.84
N MET A 273 -1.22 0.37 -8.35
CA MET A 273 -2.10 -0.11 -7.30
C MET A 273 -3.57 0.04 -7.68
N VAL A 274 -4.37 -0.91 -7.24
CA VAL A 274 -5.83 -0.86 -7.34
C VAL A 274 -6.41 -1.33 -6.01
N HIS A 275 -7.27 -0.52 -5.42
CA HIS A 275 -8.04 -0.90 -4.23
C HIS A 275 -9.53 -0.88 -4.54
N GLU A 276 -10.24 -1.84 -4.01
CA GLU A 276 -11.70 -1.88 -4.01
C GLU A 276 -12.20 -1.94 -2.59
N GLY A 277 -13.33 -1.29 -2.31
CA GLY A 277 -13.86 -1.32 -0.97
C GLY A 277 -15.32 -0.87 -0.84
N GLN A 278 -15.78 -0.93 0.38
CA GLN A 278 -17.10 -0.45 0.77
C GLN A 278 -17.06 1.07 0.92
N ALA A 279 -18.12 1.74 0.49
CA ALA A 279 -18.40 3.16 0.68
C ALA A 279 -19.93 3.31 0.91
N VAL A 280 -20.39 2.83 2.06
CA VAL A 280 -21.83 2.73 2.39
C VAL A 280 -22.24 3.95 3.22
N LYS A 281 -23.25 4.69 2.75
CA LYS A 281 -23.81 5.83 3.49
C LYS A 281 -24.35 5.36 4.84
N ARG A 282 -24.03 6.09 5.92
CA ARG A 282 -24.61 5.80 7.23
C ARG A 282 -26.05 6.28 7.26
N GLU A 283 -26.96 5.42 7.73
CA GLU A 283 -28.30 5.85 8.09
C GLU A 283 -28.21 6.77 9.33
N ARG A 284 -28.94 7.87 9.32
CA ARG A 284 -29.04 8.81 10.43
C ARG A 284 -29.94 8.28 11.54
#